data_6689a179f38a211917d08a35af9a5c93
#
_entry.id   6689a179f38a211917d08a35af9a5c93
#
_cell.length_a   1.000
_cell.length_b   1.000
_cell.length_c   1.000
_cell.angle_alpha   90.00
_cell.angle_beta   90.00
_cell.angle_gamma   90.00
#
_symmetry.space_group_name_H-M   'P 1'
#
loop_
_entity.id
_entity.type
_entity.pdbx_description
1 polymer ?
#
loop_
_entity_poly.entity_id
_entity_poly.type
_entity_poly.pdbx_seq_one_letter_code
_entity_poly.pdbx_strand_id
1 'polypeptide(L)'
;MSLAHYVGTLNLLGDESRIRLCALLRERELSVTDLVRVTGISQSRVSTHLARLREGGFVRDRRDGQHSFYLLAVNTLPGTAKAVLDEATSSADPTLEADQRRLQELEAEQRGKLPEAFAGEMHRHYSPGRTWESLVTGMAALLRLGDVLDVGSGDGAAAAYLAPYCRSLVCVDTSARMIEAARERLAEYPNARAQVADVEDLPFRAASFDSVIVFHTLAYAEHPPRALEECARVLRPGGRLVILSLDKHEQEDVTAAYGERHPGFSPRTLRTLLSRAGLDVK
;
A
#
# COMPACT_ATOMS: atom_id res chain seq x y z
N MET A 1 -3.40 -0.68 35.38
CA MET A 1 -1.92 -0.82 35.19
C MET A 1 -1.30 -1.00 36.58
N SER A 2 -0.29 -1.86 36.72
CA SER A 2 0.35 -2.15 38.02
C SER A 2 1.43 -1.11 38.34
N LEU A 3 1.81 -0.99 39.63
CA LEU A 3 2.91 -0.11 40.09
C LEU A 3 4.22 -0.44 39.34
N ALA A 4 4.49 -1.73 39.13
CA ALA A 4 5.67 -2.20 38.37
C ALA A 4 5.69 -1.66 36.93
N HIS A 5 4.55 -1.53 36.29
CA HIS A 5 4.44 -0.95 34.96
C HIS A 5 4.83 0.54 34.92
N TYR A 6 4.36 1.32 35.90
CA TYR A 6 4.76 2.73 36.03
C TYR A 6 6.25 2.88 36.31
N VAL A 7 6.81 2.09 37.20
CA VAL A 7 8.23 2.10 37.54
C VAL A 7 9.06 1.72 36.31
N GLY A 8 8.65 0.69 35.55
CA GLY A 8 9.31 0.29 34.30
C GLY A 8 9.33 1.42 33.26
N THR A 9 8.19 2.08 33.06
CA THR A 9 8.06 3.24 32.14
C THR A 9 8.98 4.40 32.54
N LEU A 10 8.98 4.77 33.82
CA LEU A 10 9.82 5.85 34.33
C LEU A 10 11.30 5.50 34.27
N ASN A 11 11.70 4.28 34.62
CA ASN A 11 13.06 3.81 34.49
C ASN A 11 13.55 3.81 33.02
N LEU A 12 12.66 3.51 32.08
CA LEU A 12 12.98 3.54 30.66
C LEU A 12 13.20 4.97 30.16
N LEU A 13 12.42 5.96 30.63
CA LEU A 13 12.59 7.37 30.29
C LEU A 13 13.59 8.12 31.22
N GLY A 14 14.02 7.54 32.34
CA GLY A 14 14.94 8.16 33.28
C GLY A 14 16.39 8.27 32.78
N ASP A 15 16.55 8.63 31.51
CA ASP A 15 17.85 8.84 30.85
C ASP A 15 17.68 9.91 29.77
N GLU A 16 18.48 10.95 29.85
CA GLU A 16 18.44 12.08 28.93
C GLU A 16 18.55 11.64 27.46
N SER A 17 19.48 10.74 27.14
CA SER A 17 19.66 10.27 25.78
C SER A 17 18.40 9.59 25.22
N ARG A 18 17.69 8.82 26.06
CA ARG A 18 16.45 8.16 25.62
C ARG A 18 15.31 9.14 25.39
N ILE A 19 15.18 10.17 26.22
CA ILE A 19 14.19 11.26 25.99
C ILE A 19 14.49 11.96 24.66
N ARG A 20 15.75 12.35 24.43
CA ARG A 20 16.21 12.99 23.17
C ARG A 20 15.89 12.15 21.96
N LEU A 21 16.22 10.84 22.00
CA LEU A 21 15.90 9.92 20.90
C LEU A 21 14.38 9.80 20.68
N CYS A 22 13.58 9.69 21.74
CA CYS A 22 12.13 9.63 21.64
C CYS A 22 11.54 10.92 21.03
N ALA A 23 12.05 12.09 21.44
CA ALA A 23 11.61 13.38 20.89
C ALA A 23 11.84 13.46 19.38
N LEU A 24 13.01 13.08 18.90
CA LEU A 24 13.35 13.05 17.47
C LEU A 24 12.52 12.03 16.67
N LEU A 25 12.34 10.83 17.23
CA LEU A 25 11.59 9.72 16.59
C LEU A 25 10.07 9.90 16.63
N ARG A 26 9.57 10.92 17.30
CA ARG A 26 8.14 11.24 17.37
C ARG A 26 7.61 11.77 16.04
N GLU A 27 8.42 12.55 15.35
CA GLU A 27 8.04 13.27 14.14
C GLU A 27 8.24 12.44 12.87
N ARG A 28 9.25 11.54 12.86
CA ARG A 28 9.62 10.77 11.68
C ARG A 28 10.48 9.55 11.97
N GLU A 29 10.63 8.72 10.95
CA GLU A 29 11.62 7.64 10.95
C GLU A 29 13.03 8.20 10.75
N LEU A 30 13.98 7.76 11.60
CA LEU A 30 15.39 8.11 11.50
C LEU A 30 16.26 6.85 11.59
N SER A 31 17.37 6.85 10.84
CA SER A 31 18.38 5.81 10.93
C SER A 31 19.28 6.02 12.17
N VAL A 32 20.05 4.98 12.55
CA VAL A 32 21.08 5.12 13.59
C VAL A 32 22.08 6.21 13.22
N THR A 33 22.46 6.30 11.95
CA THR A 33 23.42 7.31 11.46
C THR A 33 22.85 8.73 11.61
N ASP A 34 21.57 8.95 11.29
CA ASP A 34 20.91 10.24 11.45
C ASP A 34 20.85 10.64 12.92
N LEU A 35 20.46 9.70 13.79
CA LEU A 35 20.38 9.93 15.23
C LEU A 35 21.77 10.27 15.84
N VAL A 36 22.83 9.60 15.41
CA VAL A 36 24.20 9.92 15.80
C VAL A 36 24.57 11.33 15.38
N ARG A 37 24.28 11.69 14.13
CA ARG A 37 24.59 13.00 13.57
C ARG A 37 23.84 14.14 14.27
N VAL A 38 22.56 13.93 14.54
CA VAL A 38 21.70 14.94 15.16
C VAL A 38 22.02 15.11 16.65
N THR A 39 22.16 14.00 17.39
CA THR A 39 22.34 14.06 18.86
C THR A 39 23.79 14.24 19.30
N GLY A 40 24.76 13.89 18.45
CA GLY A 40 26.17 13.79 18.82
C GLY A 40 26.49 12.62 19.75
N ILE A 41 25.54 11.73 20.02
CA ILE A 41 25.74 10.52 20.84
C ILE A 41 26.45 9.47 19.98
N SER A 42 27.42 8.73 20.57
CA SER A 42 28.12 7.69 19.83
C SER A 42 27.18 6.59 19.32
N GLN A 43 27.50 5.99 18.17
CA GLN A 43 26.70 4.95 17.53
C GLN A 43 26.39 3.77 18.45
N SER A 44 27.38 3.33 19.26
CA SER A 44 27.19 2.22 20.20
C SER A 44 26.18 2.57 21.29
N ARG A 45 26.19 3.80 21.80
CA ARG A 45 25.22 4.27 22.80
C ARG A 45 23.83 4.43 22.17
N VAL A 46 23.72 5.04 20.99
CA VAL A 46 22.45 5.15 20.26
C VAL A 46 21.84 3.76 20.07
N SER A 47 22.62 2.79 19.56
CA SER A 47 22.15 1.43 19.33
C SER A 47 21.69 0.74 20.62
N THR A 48 22.42 0.95 21.74
CA THR A 48 22.04 0.40 23.04
C THR A 48 20.74 1.00 23.56
N HIS A 49 20.55 2.32 23.44
CA HIS A 49 19.33 2.99 23.87
C HIS A 49 18.12 2.58 22.99
N LEU A 50 18.30 2.49 21.67
CA LEU A 50 17.25 2.02 20.75
C LEU A 50 16.83 0.59 21.05
N ALA A 51 17.77 -0.32 21.35
CA ALA A 51 17.44 -1.69 21.74
C ALA A 51 16.55 -1.72 23.00
N ARG A 52 16.91 -0.96 24.05
CA ARG A 52 16.09 -0.85 25.27
C ARG A 52 14.73 -0.23 25.02
N LEU A 53 14.65 0.83 24.21
CA LEU A 53 13.38 1.46 23.83
C LEU A 53 12.49 0.51 23.02
N ARG A 54 13.06 -0.32 22.15
CA ARG A 54 12.36 -1.34 21.37
C ARG A 54 11.85 -2.47 22.28
N GLU A 55 12.69 -3.00 23.16
CA GLU A 55 12.28 -4.02 24.17
C GLU A 55 11.14 -3.51 25.04
N GLY A 56 11.14 -2.22 25.41
CA GLY A 56 10.07 -1.57 26.15
C GLY A 56 8.83 -1.21 25.33
N GLY A 57 8.83 -1.44 24.00
CA GLY A 57 7.73 -1.13 23.12
C GLY A 57 7.56 0.37 22.80
N PHE A 58 8.57 1.19 23.06
CA PHE A 58 8.56 2.63 22.80
C PHE A 58 8.87 2.99 21.36
N VAL A 59 9.73 2.21 20.71
CA VAL A 59 10.06 2.40 19.30
C VAL A 59 9.79 1.13 18.50
N ARG A 60 9.48 1.33 17.23
CA ARG A 60 9.42 0.27 16.22
C ARG A 60 10.58 0.45 15.29
N ASP A 61 11.11 -0.66 14.79
CA ASP A 61 12.12 -0.64 13.75
C ASP A 61 11.57 -1.25 12.46
N ARG A 62 12.03 -0.69 11.35
CA ARG A 62 11.85 -1.21 9.99
C ARG A 62 13.21 -1.38 9.34
N ARG A 63 13.45 -2.52 8.76
CA ARG A 63 14.65 -2.76 7.96
C ARG A 63 14.42 -2.38 6.51
N ASP A 64 15.40 -1.70 5.94
CA ASP A 64 15.43 -1.35 4.54
C ASP A 64 16.85 -1.56 4.00
N GLY A 65 17.06 -2.67 3.29
CA GLY A 65 18.39 -3.13 2.90
C GLY A 65 19.31 -3.35 4.10
N GLN A 66 20.43 -2.64 4.13
CA GLN A 66 21.41 -2.68 5.22
C GLN A 66 21.10 -1.66 6.35
N HIS A 67 20.09 -0.84 6.20
CA HIS A 67 19.72 0.21 7.15
C HIS A 67 18.53 -0.19 8.01
N SER A 68 18.57 0.19 9.28
CA SER A 68 17.44 0.11 10.20
C SER A 68 16.95 1.51 10.52
N PHE A 69 15.66 1.73 10.29
CA PHE A 69 14.96 2.97 10.60
C PHE A 69 14.09 2.76 11.83
N TYR A 70 14.02 3.75 12.68
CA TYR A 70 13.28 3.72 13.93
C TYR A 70 12.23 4.81 13.95
N LEU A 71 11.07 4.53 14.57
CA LEU A 71 9.96 5.47 14.76
C LEU A 71 9.37 5.27 16.14
N LEU A 72 8.96 6.35 16.80
CA LEU A 72 8.26 6.26 18.09
C LEU A 72 6.87 5.61 17.91
N ALA A 73 6.56 4.63 18.73
CA ALA A 73 5.29 3.90 18.69
C ALA A 73 4.16 4.67 19.44
N VAL A 74 3.90 5.90 19.03
CA VAL A 74 3.01 6.88 19.74
C VAL A 74 1.67 6.28 20.14
N ASN A 75 1.06 5.46 19.27
CA ASN A 75 -0.28 4.91 19.52
C ASN A 75 -0.32 3.87 20.62
N THR A 76 0.80 3.21 20.92
CA THR A 76 0.91 2.14 21.93
C THR A 76 1.62 2.56 23.21
N LEU A 77 2.13 3.81 23.26
CA LEU A 77 2.80 4.32 24.46
C LEU A 77 1.84 4.44 25.66
N PRO A 78 2.30 4.11 26.89
CA PRO A 78 1.57 4.42 28.11
C PRO A 78 1.28 5.92 28.24
N GLY A 79 0.13 6.28 28.80
CA GLY A 79 -0.25 7.68 28.99
C GLY A 79 0.79 8.49 29.79
N THR A 80 1.42 7.86 30.80
CA THR A 80 2.52 8.46 31.57
C THR A 80 3.75 8.77 30.71
N ALA A 81 4.10 7.87 29.78
CA ALA A 81 5.21 8.11 28.85
C ALA A 81 4.90 9.27 27.91
N LYS A 82 3.66 9.32 27.39
CA LYS A 82 3.21 10.45 26.54
C LYS A 82 3.31 11.77 27.29
N ALA A 83 2.79 11.84 28.52
CA ALA A 83 2.84 13.06 29.34
C ALA A 83 4.27 13.55 29.59
N VAL A 84 5.19 12.65 29.93
CA VAL A 84 6.61 13.00 30.13
C VAL A 84 7.24 13.51 28.84
N LEU A 85 7.00 12.85 27.72
CA LEU A 85 7.55 13.28 26.43
C LEU A 85 6.93 14.60 25.94
N ASP A 86 5.62 14.80 26.15
CA ASP A 86 4.93 16.06 25.81
C ASP A 86 5.49 17.22 26.62
N GLU A 87 5.69 17.05 27.92
CA GLU A 87 6.27 18.07 28.79
C GLU A 87 7.72 18.35 28.43
N ALA A 88 8.54 17.31 28.20
CA ALA A 88 9.92 17.47 27.78
C ALA A 88 10.05 18.21 26.44
N THR A 89 9.22 17.88 25.45
CA THR A 89 9.26 18.55 24.14
C THR A 89 8.65 19.95 24.13
N SER A 90 7.80 20.27 25.12
CA SER A 90 7.22 21.61 25.31
C SER A 90 8.13 22.53 26.15
N SER A 91 9.11 21.94 26.84
CA SER A 91 10.11 22.72 27.59
C SER A 91 11.11 23.35 26.61
N ALA A 92 11.50 24.60 26.91
CA ALA A 92 12.58 25.28 26.16
C ALA A 92 13.95 24.75 26.62
N ASP A 93 14.17 23.41 26.52
CA ASP A 93 15.45 22.80 26.87
C ASP A 93 16.46 23.03 25.74
N PRO A 94 17.62 23.66 26.05
CA PRO A 94 18.62 24.01 25.04
C PRO A 94 19.16 22.79 24.25
N THR A 95 19.20 21.60 24.87
CA THR A 95 19.69 20.36 24.24
C THR A 95 18.68 19.87 23.21
N LEU A 96 17.39 19.81 23.57
CA LEU A 96 16.32 19.42 22.67
C LEU A 96 16.16 20.40 21.50
N GLU A 97 16.26 21.71 21.76
CA GLU A 97 16.25 22.73 20.70
C GLU A 97 17.44 22.61 19.76
N ALA A 98 18.64 22.29 20.30
CA ALA A 98 19.82 22.07 19.47
C ALA A 98 19.71 20.80 18.62
N ASP A 99 19.11 19.74 19.14
CA ASP A 99 18.82 18.52 18.38
C ASP A 99 17.84 18.80 17.25
N GLN A 100 16.76 19.54 17.53
CA GLN A 100 15.75 19.89 16.55
C GLN A 100 16.33 20.76 15.41
N ARG A 101 17.19 21.73 15.75
CA ARG A 101 17.88 22.53 14.73
C ARG A 101 18.75 21.66 13.83
N ARG A 102 19.57 20.74 14.41
CA ARG A 102 20.41 19.84 13.63
C ARG A 102 19.61 18.88 12.77
N LEU A 103 18.43 18.46 13.23
CA LEU A 103 17.49 17.67 12.43
C LEU A 103 17.02 18.47 11.21
N GLN A 104 16.61 19.74 11.41
CA GLN A 104 16.20 20.62 10.31
C GLN A 104 17.33 20.89 9.31
N GLU A 105 18.57 21.05 9.79
CA GLU A 105 19.76 21.21 8.94
C GLU A 105 20.01 19.93 8.11
N LEU A 106 19.93 18.76 8.74
CA LEU A 106 20.04 17.48 8.06
C LEU A 106 18.99 17.31 6.95
N GLU A 107 17.75 17.73 7.23
CA GLU A 107 16.67 17.74 6.24
C GLU A 107 16.93 18.68 5.09
N ALA A 108 17.42 19.89 5.39
CA ALA A 108 17.75 20.87 4.38
C ALA A 108 18.87 20.39 3.46
N GLU A 109 19.89 19.69 4.02
CA GLU A 109 20.95 19.07 3.24
C GLU A 109 20.47 17.90 2.36
N GLN A 110 19.45 17.20 2.81
CA GLN A 110 18.85 16.07 2.07
C GLN A 110 17.81 16.53 1.06
N ARG A 111 17.31 17.77 1.15
CA ARG A 111 16.38 18.34 0.18
C ARG A 111 17.03 18.39 -1.20
N GLY A 112 16.43 17.66 -2.13
CA GLY A 112 16.89 17.57 -3.52
C GLY A 112 17.92 16.47 -3.80
N LYS A 113 18.56 15.87 -2.78
CA LYS A 113 19.51 14.76 -2.96
C LYS A 113 18.86 13.37 -2.84
N LEU A 114 17.69 13.29 -2.22
CA LEU A 114 16.96 12.02 -2.05
C LEU A 114 16.75 11.27 -3.37
N PRO A 115 16.34 11.91 -4.49
CA PRO A 115 16.15 11.20 -5.74
C PRO A 115 17.42 10.55 -6.27
N GLU A 116 18.59 11.19 -6.10
CA GLU A 116 19.88 10.66 -6.54
C GLU A 116 20.36 9.51 -5.64
N ALA A 117 20.15 9.61 -4.33
CA ALA A 117 20.51 8.58 -3.37
C ALA A 117 19.72 7.27 -3.58
N PHE A 118 18.51 7.37 -4.15
CA PHE A 118 17.64 6.22 -4.44
C PHE A 118 17.54 5.86 -5.93
N ALA A 119 18.51 6.32 -6.73
CA ALA A 119 18.56 5.97 -8.14
C ALA A 119 18.61 4.43 -8.29
N GLY A 120 17.63 3.86 -9.00
CA GLY A 120 17.44 2.43 -9.17
C GLY A 120 16.58 1.76 -8.07
N GLU A 121 16.33 2.42 -6.93
CA GLU A 121 15.50 1.90 -5.84
C GLU A 121 14.27 2.76 -5.53
N MET A 122 13.94 3.71 -6.41
CA MET A 122 12.82 4.65 -6.25
C MET A 122 11.48 3.98 -5.94
N HIS A 123 11.27 2.75 -6.44
CA HIS A 123 10.05 1.97 -6.20
C HIS A 123 9.89 1.52 -4.72
N ARG A 124 10.96 1.57 -3.92
CA ARG A 124 10.96 1.21 -2.49
C ARG A 124 10.83 2.42 -1.56
N HIS A 125 11.10 3.61 -2.08
CA HIS A 125 11.21 4.84 -1.28
C HIS A 125 10.20 5.90 -1.73
N TYR A 126 8.91 5.62 -1.48
CA TYR A 126 7.86 6.60 -1.75
C TYR A 126 7.68 7.56 -0.57
N SER A 127 7.91 8.84 -0.81
CA SER A 127 7.53 9.91 0.12
C SER A 127 6.00 10.08 0.16
N PRO A 128 5.43 10.64 1.24
CA PRO A 128 4.03 11.07 1.25
C PRO A 128 3.69 11.90 0.01
N GLY A 129 2.59 11.57 -0.68
CA GLY A 129 2.19 12.19 -1.95
C GLY A 129 2.83 11.61 -3.21
N ARG A 130 3.75 10.64 -3.09
CA ARG A 130 4.30 9.88 -4.21
C ARG A 130 3.92 8.40 -4.09
N THR A 131 2.67 8.15 -3.82
CA THR A 131 2.14 6.80 -3.71
C THR A 131 1.94 6.20 -5.09
N TRP A 132 1.86 4.87 -5.15
CA TRP A 132 1.51 4.18 -6.39
C TRP A 132 0.15 4.66 -6.93
N GLU A 133 -0.78 5.07 -6.07
CA GLU A 133 -2.06 5.64 -6.46
C GLU A 133 -1.88 6.94 -7.24
N SER A 134 -1.00 7.83 -6.79
CA SER A 134 -0.70 9.08 -7.50
C SER A 134 -0.09 8.81 -8.86
N LEU A 135 0.80 7.81 -8.96
CA LEU A 135 1.41 7.39 -10.23
C LEU A 135 0.35 6.81 -11.17
N VAL A 136 -0.49 5.89 -10.67
CA VAL A 136 -1.58 5.28 -11.46
C VAL A 136 -2.57 6.34 -11.91
N THR A 137 -2.96 7.27 -11.05
CA THR A 137 -3.85 8.38 -11.40
C THR A 137 -3.25 9.25 -12.51
N GLY A 138 -1.97 9.62 -12.38
CA GLY A 138 -1.27 10.40 -13.40
C GLY A 138 -1.15 9.68 -14.75
N MET A 139 -0.85 8.37 -14.72
CA MET A 139 -0.78 7.55 -15.94
C MET A 139 -2.17 7.31 -16.54
N ALA A 140 -3.20 7.10 -15.73
CA ALA A 140 -4.57 6.91 -16.20
C ALA A 140 -5.08 8.14 -16.96
N ALA A 141 -4.66 9.35 -16.56
CA ALA A 141 -4.99 10.59 -17.28
C ALA A 141 -4.47 10.63 -18.74
N LEU A 142 -3.45 9.82 -19.07
CA LEU A 142 -2.92 9.67 -20.43
C LEU A 142 -3.67 8.63 -21.24
N LEU A 143 -4.54 7.83 -20.62
CA LEU A 143 -5.26 6.74 -21.24
C LEU A 143 -6.63 7.21 -21.73
N ARG A 144 -7.08 6.67 -22.84
CA ARG A 144 -8.46 6.74 -23.30
C ARG A 144 -9.02 5.32 -23.30
N LEU A 145 -9.70 4.97 -22.21
CA LEU A 145 -10.14 3.60 -21.97
C LEU A 145 -11.46 3.27 -22.69
N GLY A 146 -12.20 4.29 -23.13
CA GLY A 146 -13.50 4.09 -23.82
C GLY A 146 -14.58 3.54 -22.87
N ASP A 147 -15.37 2.59 -23.36
CA ASP A 147 -16.34 1.83 -22.56
C ASP A 147 -15.60 0.67 -21.88
N VAL A 148 -15.61 0.66 -20.54
CA VAL A 148 -14.85 -0.28 -19.73
C VAL A 148 -15.76 -1.24 -18.99
N LEU A 149 -15.41 -2.51 -18.97
CA LEU A 149 -15.98 -3.53 -18.09
C LEU A 149 -14.92 -3.98 -17.08
N ASP A 150 -15.20 -3.84 -15.79
CA ASP A 150 -14.41 -4.36 -14.68
C ASP A 150 -15.07 -5.62 -14.13
N VAL A 151 -14.43 -6.76 -14.35
CA VAL A 151 -14.97 -8.09 -14.05
C VAL A 151 -14.39 -8.62 -12.75
N GLY A 152 -15.26 -8.98 -11.80
CA GLY A 152 -14.89 -9.31 -10.43
C GLY A 152 -14.38 -8.07 -9.71
N SER A 153 -15.10 -6.96 -9.87
CA SER A 153 -14.70 -5.63 -9.40
C SER A 153 -14.65 -5.49 -7.87
N GLY A 154 -15.16 -6.49 -7.14
CA GLY A 154 -15.30 -6.41 -5.69
C GLY A 154 -16.12 -5.18 -5.28
N ASP A 155 -15.61 -4.42 -4.32
CA ASP A 155 -16.23 -3.19 -3.81
C ASP A 155 -15.98 -1.95 -4.70
N GLY A 156 -15.44 -2.12 -5.91
CA GLY A 156 -15.20 -1.05 -6.87
C GLY A 156 -13.99 -0.16 -6.56
N ALA A 157 -13.07 -0.59 -5.70
CA ALA A 157 -11.91 0.23 -5.33
C ALA A 157 -11.04 0.59 -6.54
N ALA A 158 -10.72 -0.38 -7.41
CA ALA A 158 -9.96 -0.13 -8.64
C ALA A 158 -10.77 0.70 -9.65
N ALA A 159 -12.06 0.42 -9.76
CA ALA A 159 -12.98 1.11 -10.65
C ALA A 159 -13.06 2.62 -10.36
N ALA A 160 -13.06 3.04 -9.09
CA ALA A 160 -13.11 4.44 -8.70
C ALA A 160 -11.90 5.24 -9.24
N TYR A 161 -10.72 4.64 -9.31
CA TYR A 161 -9.55 5.30 -9.92
C TYR A 161 -9.65 5.45 -11.44
N LEU A 162 -10.38 4.55 -12.10
CA LEU A 162 -10.52 4.52 -13.55
C LEU A 162 -11.71 5.32 -14.06
N ALA A 163 -12.77 5.46 -13.26
CA ALA A 163 -14.01 6.12 -13.65
C ALA A 163 -13.83 7.50 -14.30
N PRO A 164 -12.94 8.42 -13.80
CA PRO A 164 -12.72 9.72 -14.41
C PRO A 164 -12.16 9.66 -15.85
N TYR A 165 -11.55 8.53 -16.24
CA TYR A 165 -10.85 8.38 -17.52
C TYR A 165 -11.58 7.46 -18.52
N CYS A 166 -12.77 7.00 -18.13
CA CYS A 166 -13.65 6.17 -18.93
C CYS A 166 -14.75 7.01 -19.58
N ARG A 167 -15.21 6.62 -20.77
CA ARG A 167 -16.48 7.10 -21.33
C ARG A 167 -17.64 6.52 -20.54
N SER A 168 -17.63 5.23 -20.30
CA SER A 168 -18.50 4.54 -19.37
C SER A 168 -17.76 3.41 -18.66
N LEU A 169 -18.16 3.11 -17.43
CA LEU A 169 -17.57 2.04 -16.63
C LEU A 169 -18.69 1.16 -16.09
N VAL A 170 -18.57 -0.14 -16.30
CA VAL A 170 -19.48 -1.13 -15.73
C VAL A 170 -18.69 -2.08 -14.87
N CYS A 171 -19.06 -2.19 -13.60
CA CYS A 171 -18.50 -3.14 -12.65
C CYS A 171 -19.43 -4.35 -12.53
N VAL A 172 -18.86 -5.54 -12.52
CA VAL A 172 -19.61 -6.77 -12.27
C VAL A 172 -18.91 -7.63 -11.23
N ASP A 173 -19.70 -8.24 -10.36
CA ASP A 173 -19.25 -9.21 -9.36
C ASP A 173 -20.41 -10.18 -9.05
N THR A 174 -20.09 -11.40 -8.65
CA THR A 174 -21.11 -12.39 -8.26
C THR A 174 -21.72 -12.09 -6.89
N SER A 175 -21.03 -11.35 -6.03
CA SER A 175 -21.47 -10.97 -4.70
C SER A 175 -22.35 -9.73 -4.73
N ALA A 176 -23.63 -9.87 -4.41
CA ALA A 176 -24.56 -8.75 -4.28
C ALA A 176 -24.08 -7.72 -3.25
N ARG A 177 -23.42 -8.17 -2.17
CA ARG A 177 -22.86 -7.28 -1.13
C ARG A 177 -21.70 -6.44 -1.65
N MET A 178 -20.83 -7.03 -2.47
CA MET A 178 -19.74 -6.28 -3.11
C MET A 178 -20.29 -5.25 -4.09
N ILE A 179 -21.29 -5.61 -4.87
CA ILE A 179 -21.95 -4.69 -5.82
C ILE A 179 -22.65 -3.53 -5.11
N GLU A 180 -23.24 -3.75 -3.94
CA GLU A 180 -23.82 -2.66 -3.16
C GLU A 180 -22.74 -1.68 -2.68
N ALA A 181 -21.63 -2.17 -2.13
CA ALA A 181 -20.50 -1.34 -1.75
C ALA A 181 -19.87 -0.61 -2.96
N ALA A 182 -19.79 -1.28 -4.12
CA ALA A 182 -19.32 -0.66 -5.36
C ALA A 182 -20.25 0.48 -5.82
N ARG A 183 -21.56 0.33 -5.70
CA ARG A 183 -22.53 1.40 -6.03
C ARG A 183 -22.37 2.61 -5.12
N GLU A 184 -22.18 2.40 -3.84
CA GLU A 184 -21.93 3.49 -2.88
C GLU A 184 -20.62 4.22 -3.22
N ARG A 185 -19.54 3.47 -3.47
CA ARG A 185 -18.23 4.04 -3.81
C ARG A 185 -18.23 4.81 -5.13
N LEU A 186 -18.99 4.34 -6.10
CA LEU A 186 -19.07 4.92 -7.44
C LEU A 186 -20.19 5.97 -7.59
N ALA A 187 -20.91 6.31 -6.52
CA ALA A 187 -22.05 7.25 -6.57
C ALA A 187 -21.68 8.65 -7.10
N GLU A 188 -20.44 9.08 -6.93
CA GLU A 188 -19.94 10.37 -7.43
C GLU A 188 -19.62 10.35 -8.94
N TYR A 189 -19.60 9.17 -9.58
CA TYR A 189 -19.23 9.00 -10.98
C TYR A 189 -20.46 8.67 -11.84
N PRO A 190 -21.08 9.65 -12.52
CA PRO A 190 -22.32 9.43 -13.29
C PRO A 190 -22.13 8.50 -14.50
N ASN A 191 -20.90 8.27 -14.93
CA ASN A 191 -20.53 7.37 -16.00
C ASN A 191 -20.25 5.94 -15.53
N ALA A 192 -20.34 5.65 -14.21
CA ALA A 192 -20.04 4.35 -13.63
C ALA A 192 -21.33 3.68 -13.10
N ARG A 193 -21.42 2.37 -13.23
CA ARG A 193 -22.50 1.55 -12.66
C ARG A 193 -21.98 0.19 -12.23
N ALA A 194 -22.65 -0.44 -11.27
CA ALA A 194 -22.33 -1.78 -10.79
C ALA A 194 -23.57 -2.68 -10.77
N GLN A 195 -23.42 -3.92 -11.21
CA GLN A 195 -24.48 -4.93 -11.24
C GLN A 195 -23.94 -6.33 -10.95
N VAL A 196 -24.78 -7.18 -10.39
CA VAL A 196 -24.43 -8.58 -10.16
C VAL A 196 -24.38 -9.32 -11.50
N ALA A 197 -23.26 -9.99 -11.76
CA ALA A 197 -23.11 -10.89 -12.90
C ALA A 197 -21.96 -11.89 -12.67
N ASP A 198 -22.03 -13.02 -13.37
CA ASP A 198 -20.97 -14.02 -13.41
C ASP A 198 -20.07 -13.76 -14.61
N VAL A 199 -18.75 -13.87 -14.41
CA VAL A 199 -17.76 -13.73 -15.48
C VAL A 199 -17.94 -14.80 -16.57
N GLU A 200 -18.48 -15.98 -16.22
CA GLU A 200 -18.70 -17.11 -17.12
C GLU A 200 -20.01 -16.97 -17.95
N ASP A 201 -20.84 -15.95 -17.63
CA ASP A 201 -22.10 -15.66 -18.33
C ASP A 201 -22.42 -14.15 -18.23
N LEU A 202 -21.65 -13.34 -18.97
CA LEU A 202 -21.78 -11.88 -18.92
C LEU A 202 -23.06 -11.40 -19.63
N PRO A 203 -23.94 -10.62 -18.95
CA PRO A 203 -25.23 -10.19 -19.49
C PRO A 203 -25.10 -9.01 -20.48
N PHE A 204 -24.08 -9.05 -21.33
CA PHE A 204 -23.79 -8.02 -22.30
C PHE A 204 -23.76 -8.59 -23.72
N ARG A 205 -24.09 -7.77 -24.71
CA ARG A 205 -23.97 -8.13 -26.12
C ARG A 205 -22.49 -8.24 -26.50
N ALA A 206 -22.21 -9.04 -27.51
CA ALA A 206 -20.88 -9.07 -28.12
C ALA A 206 -20.44 -7.66 -28.56
N ALA A 207 -19.13 -7.41 -28.53
CA ALA A 207 -18.53 -6.15 -28.96
C ALA A 207 -19.11 -4.89 -28.29
N SER A 208 -19.31 -4.95 -26.98
CA SER A 208 -19.89 -3.85 -26.17
C SER A 208 -18.87 -2.93 -25.55
N PHE A 209 -17.64 -3.43 -25.29
CA PHE A 209 -16.63 -2.71 -24.55
C PHE A 209 -15.32 -2.50 -25.33
N ASP A 210 -14.69 -1.35 -25.08
CA ASP A 210 -13.36 -1.04 -25.64
C ASP A 210 -12.24 -1.66 -24.79
N SER A 211 -12.50 -1.81 -23.48
CA SER A 211 -11.56 -2.40 -22.52
C SER A 211 -12.28 -3.31 -21.53
N VAL A 212 -11.67 -4.44 -21.21
CA VAL A 212 -12.11 -5.35 -20.15
C VAL A 212 -10.96 -5.52 -19.16
N ILE A 213 -11.27 -5.45 -17.86
CA ILE A 213 -10.31 -5.57 -16.78
C ILE A 213 -10.70 -6.80 -15.95
N VAL A 214 -9.72 -7.63 -15.62
CA VAL A 214 -9.88 -8.84 -14.81
C VAL A 214 -8.74 -8.89 -13.80
N PHE A 215 -8.95 -8.31 -12.62
CA PHE A 215 -7.93 -8.27 -11.59
C PHE A 215 -8.21 -9.31 -10.50
N HIS A 216 -7.33 -10.29 -10.38
CA HIS A 216 -7.38 -11.41 -9.42
C HIS A 216 -8.66 -12.28 -9.49
N THR A 217 -9.54 -12.05 -10.45
CA THR A 217 -10.86 -12.71 -10.55
C THR A 217 -10.76 -14.14 -11.07
N LEU A 218 -9.82 -14.43 -11.97
CA LEU A 218 -9.69 -15.75 -12.59
C LEU A 218 -9.41 -16.87 -11.56
N ALA A 219 -8.81 -16.54 -10.42
CA ALA A 219 -8.57 -17.51 -9.35
C ALA A 219 -9.88 -18.04 -8.73
N TYR A 220 -10.97 -17.31 -8.86
CA TYR A 220 -12.30 -17.67 -8.34
C TYR A 220 -13.21 -18.32 -9.38
N ALA A 221 -12.92 -18.19 -10.67
CA ALA A 221 -13.74 -18.75 -11.74
C ALA A 221 -13.80 -20.30 -11.65
N GLU A 222 -14.98 -20.88 -11.90
CA GLU A 222 -15.12 -22.32 -11.97
C GLU A 222 -14.47 -22.88 -13.23
N HIS A 223 -14.71 -22.17 -14.37
CA HIS A 223 -14.18 -22.52 -15.68
C HIS A 223 -13.42 -21.32 -16.29
N PRO A 224 -12.15 -21.06 -15.92
CA PRO A 224 -11.36 -19.94 -16.44
C PRO A 224 -11.34 -19.80 -17.96
N PRO A 225 -11.32 -20.88 -18.78
CA PRO A 225 -11.44 -20.75 -20.23
C PRO A 225 -12.72 -20.05 -20.66
N ARG A 226 -13.89 -20.44 -20.06
CA ARG A 226 -15.17 -19.85 -20.36
C ARG A 226 -15.25 -18.39 -19.95
N ALA A 227 -14.70 -18.03 -18.79
CA ALA A 227 -14.59 -16.65 -18.35
C ALA A 227 -13.83 -15.79 -19.36
N LEU A 228 -12.72 -16.31 -19.91
CA LEU A 228 -11.92 -15.59 -20.93
C LEU A 228 -12.62 -15.52 -22.27
N GLU A 229 -13.37 -16.55 -22.69
CA GLU A 229 -14.22 -16.54 -23.89
C GLU A 229 -15.31 -15.45 -23.78
N GLU A 230 -15.95 -15.32 -22.63
CA GLU A 230 -16.94 -14.28 -22.38
C GLU A 230 -16.31 -12.88 -22.39
N CYS A 231 -15.14 -12.71 -21.76
CA CYS A 231 -14.39 -11.46 -21.85
C CYS A 231 -14.04 -11.09 -23.29
N ALA A 232 -13.58 -12.08 -24.08
CA ALA A 232 -13.29 -11.86 -25.50
C ALA A 232 -14.54 -11.54 -26.32
N ARG A 233 -15.67 -12.21 -26.05
CA ARG A 233 -16.95 -11.99 -26.74
C ARG A 233 -17.47 -10.56 -26.57
N VAL A 234 -17.35 -10.01 -25.36
CA VAL A 234 -17.86 -8.65 -25.07
C VAL A 234 -16.93 -7.55 -25.51
N LEU A 235 -15.66 -7.85 -25.82
CA LEU A 235 -14.70 -6.90 -26.39
C LEU A 235 -15.03 -6.56 -27.85
N ARG A 236 -14.91 -5.29 -28.18
CA ARG A 236 -14.92 -4.82 -29.57
C ARG A 236 -13.69 -5.29 -30.33
N PRO A 237 -13.75 -5.43 -31.65
CA PRO A 237 -12.56 -5.62 -32.46
C PRO A 237 -11.50 -4.52 -32.16
N GLY A 238 -10.27 -4.93 -31.85
CA GLY A 238 -9.20 -4.02 -31.43
C GLY A 238 -9.29 -3.56 -29.97
N GLY A 239 -10.28 -4.01 -29.21
CA GLY A 239 -10.40 -3.78 -27.77
C GLY A 239 -9.28 -4.48 -26.97
N ARG A 240 -9.12 -4.13 -25.72
CA ARG A 240 -8.04 -4.62 -24.85
C ARG A 240 -8.57 -5.35 -23.64
N LEU A 241 -8.02 -6.54 -23.38
CA LEU A 241 -8.18 -7.25 -22.13
C LEU A 241 -6.93 -7.05 -21.26
N VAL A 242 -7.11 -6.59 -20.03
CA VAL A 242 -6.03 -6.47 -19.04
C VAL A 242 -6.32 -7.46 -17.92
N ILE A 243 -5.39 -8.38 -17.70
CA ILE A 243 -5.48 -9.38 -16.62
C ILE A 243 -4.35 -9.17 -15.64
N LEU A 244 -4.70 -9.12 -14.37
CA LEU A 244 -3.76 -9.21 -13.26
C LEU A 244 -4.09 -10.48 -12.48
N SER A 245 -3.12 -11.36 -12.32
CA SER A 245 -3.28 -12.63 -11.59
C SER A 245 -2.00 -12.94 -10.84
N LEU A 246 -2.12 -13.68 -9.74
CA LEU A 246 -0.96 -14.25 -9.08
C LEU A 246 -0.32 -15.31 -10.00
N ASP A 247 1.01 -15.39 -9.95
CA ASP A 247 1.70 -16.54 -10.52
C ASP A 247 1.35 -17.81 -9.75
N LYS A 248 1.42 -18.94 -10.40
CA LYS A 248 1.11 -20.23 -9.76
C LYS A 248 2.02 -20.44 -8.54
N HIS A 249 1.43 -20.71 -7.40
CA HIS A 249 2.11 -20.97 -6.13
C HIS A 249 1.59 -22.24 -5.44
N GLU A 250 2.32 -22.72 -4.43
CA GLU A 250 2.00 -23.94 -3.68
C GLU A 250 1.38 -23.66 -2.29
N GLN A 251 0.97 -22.42 -2.02
CA GLN A 251 0.41 -22.00 -0.73
C GLN A 251 -1.10 -22.28 -0.67
N GLU A 252 -1.47 -23.54 -0.55
CA GLU A 252 -2.87 -23.97 -0.52
C GLU A 252 -3.66 -23.39 0.65
N ASP A 253 -3.04 -23.20 1.82
CA ASP A 253 -3.69 -22.61 2.99
C ASP A 253 -4.15 -21.17 2.73
N VAL A 254 -3.38 -20.38 1.97
CA VAL A 254 -3.73 -19.00 1.59
C VAL A 254 -4.89 -19.04 0.60
N THR A 255 -4.79 -19.87 -0.43
CA THR A 255 -5.83 -20.05 -1.45
C THR A 255 -7.18 -20.42 -0.82
N ALA A 256 -7.17 -21.40 0.09
CA ALA A 256 -8.38 -21.84 0.78
C ALA A 256 -8.99 -20.76 1.69
N ALA A 257 -8.15 -19.97 2.39
CA ALA A 257 -8.61 -18.90 3.27
C ALA A 257 -9.36 -17.78 2.53
N TYR A 258 -8.99 -17.52 1.26
CA TYR A 258 -9.64 -16.53 0.40
C TYR A 258 -10.74 -17.11 -0.50
N GLY A 259 -10.97 -18.45 -0.45
CA GLY A 259 -11.96 -19.12 -1.28
C GLY A 259 -11.57 -19.18 -2.76
N GLU A 260 -10.29 -19.05 -3.08
CA GLU A 260 -9.76 -19.19 -4.43
C GLU A 260 -9.83 -20.65 -4.87
N ARG A 261 -10.24 -20.91 -6.11
CA ARG A 261 -10.32 -22.25 -6.72
C ARG A 261 -9.03 -22.64 -7.43
N HIS A 262 -8.23 -21.65 -7.80
CA HIS A 262 -6.99 -21.83 -8.53
C HIS A 262 -5.83 -21.10 -7.83
N PRO A 263 -4.69 -21.78 -7.58
CA PRO A 263 -3.54 -21.17 -6.90
C PRO A 263 -2.71 -20.29 -7.86
N GLY A 264 -3.35 -19.38 -8.59
CA GLY A 264 -2.71 -18.56 -9.60
C GLY A 264 -2.47 -19.26 -10.95
N PHE A 265 -1.95 -18.51 -11.93
CA PHE A 265 -1.74 -18.98 -13.29
C PHE A 265 -0.34 -18.62 -13.78
N SER A 266 0.41 -19.60 -14.28
CA SER A 266 1.69 -19.30 -14.91
C SER A 266 1.50 -18.45 -16.18
N PRO A 267 2.47 -17.63 -16.56
CA PRO A 267 2.40 -16.85 -17.81
C PRO A 267 2.16 -17.71 -19.04
N ARG A 268 2.71 -18.95 -19.06
CA ARG A 268 2.51 -19.91 -20.14
C ARG A 268 1.05 -20.38 -20.20
N THR A 269 0.46 -20.68 -19.05
CA THR A 269 -0.94 -21.10 -18.93
C THR A 269 -1.87 -20.00 -19.41
N LEU A 270 -1.67 -18.77 -18.92
CA LEU A 270 -2.49 -17.62 -19.32
C LEU A 270 -2.40 -17.36 -20.83
N ARG A 271 -1.20 -17.39 -21.41
CA ARG A 271 -1.04 -17.25 -22.88
C ARG A 271 -1.83 -18.29 -23.65
N THR A 272 -1.79 -19.55 -23.20
CA THR A 272 -2.52 -20.63 -23.87
C THR A 272 -4.03 -20.42 -23.80
N LEU A 273 -4.53 -20.03 -22.64
CA LEU A 273 -5.96 -19.76 -22.41
C LEU A 273 -6.44 -18.56 -23.25
N LEU A 274 -5.69 -17.46 -23.27
CA LEU A 274 -5.98 -16.25 -24.03
C LEU A 274 -5.98 -16.51 -25.53
N SER A 275 -4.99 -17.24 -26.04
CA SER A 275 -4.93 -17.61 -27.46
C SER A 275 -6.12 -18.49 -27.87
N ARG A 276 -6.58 -19.39 -27.00
CA ARG A 276 -7.80 -20.21 -27.26
C ARG A 276 -9.07 -19.37 -27.29
N ALA A 277 -9.13 -18.29 -26.49
CA ALA A 277 -10.22 -17.32 -26.50
C ALA A 277 -10.14 -16.33 -27.70
N GLY A 278 -9.16 -16.51 -28.61
CA GLY A 278 -9.00 -15.64 -29.79
C GLY A 278 -8.34 -14.29 -29.51
N LEU A 279 -7.59 -14.19 -28.41
CA LEU A 279 -6.91 -12.97 -27.98
C LEU A 279 -5.40 -13.04 -28.26
N ASP A 280 -4.85 -11.98 -28.84
CA ASP A 280 -3.41 -11.84 -29.04
C ASP A 280 -2.75 -11.33 -27.76
N VAL A 281 -1.74 -12.03 -27.29
CA VAL A 281 -1.00 -11.69 -26.04
C VAL A 281 0.24 -10.89 -26.41
N LYS A 282 0.34 -9.70 -25.86
CA LYS A 282 1.50 -8.81 -26.02
C LYS A 282 2.49 -8.96 -24.89
#